data_3e12c295c74b0e094a33e4e310daa99d
#
_entry.id   3e12c295c74b0e094a33e4e310daa99d
#
_cell.length_a   1.000
_cell.length_b   1.000
_cell.length_c   1.000
_cell.angle_alpha   90.00
_cell.angle_beta   90.00
_cell.angle_gamma   90.00
#
_symmetry.space_group_name_H-M   'P 1'
#
loop_
_entity.id
_entity.type
_entity.pdbx_description
1 polymer ?
#
loop_
_entity_poly.entity_id
_entity_poly.type
_entity_poly.pdbx_seq_one_letter_code
_entity_poly.pdbx_strand_id
1 'polypeptide(L)'
;LRFQKALDKDLDKSKYLYQCFEKDYRYNVLIPAMKIRLRGTYVKEANVLLRNKCDYDGKDSDGLFIDVFVFDYCSNNYLVDLPFRLFNYSLMPLMIGLDNVGVNPVPLKKAFLNDAKLYGKLNKKSKYIGFDLTWTFKNPTKPFIFKYEDIYPTQYVKFEDTALPIAHDPNAYLTVAIAPSWRKLPPIKEQAPKHIVDIRL
;
A
#
# COMPACT_ATOMS: atom_id res chain seq x y z
N LEU A 1 -1.05 10.42 -9.43
CA LEU A 1 -0.47 11.41 -10.34
C LEU A 1 -0.35 12.82 -9.75
N ARG A 2 -1.40 13.39 -9.09
CA ARG A 2 -1.28 14.73 -8.45
C ARG A 2 -0.29 14.70 -7.29
N PHE A 3 -0.38 13.69 -6.43
CA PHE A 3 0.50 13.52 -5.29
C PHE A 3 1.96 13.30 -5.72
N GLN A 4 2.22 12.47 -6.72
CA GLN A 4 3.56 12.30 -7.28
C GLN A 4 4.15 13.61 -7.81
N LYS A 5 3.34 14.41 -8.52
CA LYS A 5 3.77 15.74 -8.98
C LYS A 5 4.10 16.70 -7.84
N ALA A 6 3.33 16.64 -6.76
CA ALA A 6 3.62 17.41 -5.54
C ALA A 6 4.93 16.97 -4.90
N LEU A 7 5.15 15.65 -4.76
CA LEU A 7 6.42 15.11 -4.25
C LEU A 7 7.62 15.48 -5.16
N ASP A 8 7.44 15.44 -6.47
CA ASP A 8 8.51 15.85 -7.41
C ASP A 8 8.94 17.29 -7.21
N LYS A 9 7.96 18.16 -6.90
CA LYS A 9 8.16 19.61 -6.74
C LYS A 9 8.60 20.00 -5.33
N ASP A 10 7.90 19.50 -4.33
CA ASP A 10 7.92 20.06 -2.97
C ASP A 10 8.65 19.18 -1.94
N LEU A 11 8.98 17.90 -2.29
CA LEU A 11 9.69 17.02 -1.37
C LEU A 11 11.12 17.48 -1.16
N ASP A 12 11.54 17.61 0.10
CA ASP A 12 12.96 17.81 0.45
C ASP A 12 13.77 16.56 0.11
N LYS A 13 14.37 16.57 -1.07
CA LYS A 13 15.14 15.43 -1.62
C LYS A 13 16.48 15.19 -0.90
N SER A 14 16.92 16.14 -0.08
CA SER A 14 18.09 15.94 0.77
C SER A 14 17.79 15.02 1.95
N LYS A 15 16.55 15.04 2.45
CA LYS A 15 16.08 14.25 3.59
C LYS A 15 15.28 13.02 3.20
N TYR A 16 14.54 13.11 2.09
CA TYR A 16 13.56 12.08 1.72
C TYR A 16 13.77 11.56 0.31
N LEU A 17 13.45 10.30 0.14
CA LEU A 17 13.35 9.62 -1.16
C LEU A 17 11.96 9.03 -1.29
N TYR A 18 11.28 9.20 -2.42
CA TYR A 18 10.10 8.41 -2.68
C TYR A 18 10.32 7.40 -3.81
N GLN A 19 9.78 6.22 -3.62
CA GLN A 19 9.91 5.07 -4.49
C GLN A 19 8.56 4.64 -5.01
N CYS A 20 8.47 4.37 -6.30
CA CYS A 20 7.38 3.66 -6.95
C CYS A 20 7.98 2.92 -8.16
N PHE A 21 7.30 1.88 -8.63
CA PHE A 21 7.85 1.01 -9.68
C PHE A 21 8.08 1.73 -11.02
N GLU A 22 7.42 2.86 -11.27
CA GLU A 22 7.62 3.66 -12.47
C GLU A 22 8.92 4.48 -12.45
N LYS A 23 9.42 4.81 -11.26
CA LYS A 23 10.58 5.71 -11.08
C LYS A 23 11.83 5.00 -10.58
N ASP A 24 11.68 3.97 -9.78
CA ASP A 24 12.79 3.20 -9.24
C ASP A 24 12.62 1.74 -9.64
N TYR A 25 13.47 1.28 -10.57
CA TYR A 25 13.45 -0.11 -11.03
C TYR A 25 13.73 -1.14 -9.91
N ARG A 26 14.36 -0.71 -8.83
CA ARG A 26 14.61 -1.54 -7.64
C ARG A 26 13.36 -1.71 -6.80
N TYR A 27 12.37 -0.81 -6.95
CA TYR A 27 11.10 -0.88 -6.25
C TYR A 27 10.13 -1.77 -7.03
N ASN A 28 10.24 -3.07 -6.79
CA ASN A 28 9.45 -4.09 -7.49
C ASN A 28 8.13 -4.41 -6.79
N VAL A 29 7.70 -3.63 -5.83
CA VAL A 29 6.50 -3.85 -5.05
C VAL A 29 5.34 -3.10 -5.69
N LEU A 30 4.21 -3.78 -5.89
CA LEU A 30 2.96 -3.15 -6.34
C LEU A 30 2.21 -2.50 -5.19
N ILE A 31 2.40 -3.02 -4.00
CA ILE A 31 1.68 -2.66 -2.80
C ILE A 31 2.69 -2.50 -1.67
N PRO A 32 2.74 -1.36 -1.07
CA PRO A 32 1.98 -0.12 -1.35
C PRO A 32 2.32 0.49 -2.70
N ALA A 33 1.47 1.41 -3.18
CA ALA A 33 1.68 2.07 -4.46
C ALA A 33 2.99 2.86 -4.52
N MET A 34 3.44 3.38 -3.38
CA MET A 34 4.75 4.01 -3.22
C MET A 34 5.18 3.97 -1.75
N LYS A 35 6.48 4.17 -1.52
CA LYS A 35 7.08 4.44 -0.21
C LYS A 35 7.77 5.78 -0.21
N ILE A 36 7.65 6.52 0.90
CA ILE A 36 8.47 7.71 1.16
C ILE A 36 9.45 7.31 2.25
N ARG A 37 10.74 7.42 1.98
CA ARG A 37 11.81 6.98 2.88
C ARG A 37 12.61 8.14 3.44
N LEU A 38 13.04 7.99 4.68
CA LEU A 38 13.96 8.92 5.34
C LEU A 38 15.41 8.50 5.04
N ARG A 39 16.18 9.39 4.41
CA ARG A 39 17.59 9.16 4.12
C ARG A 39 18.43 9.11 5.39
N GLY A 40 19.57 8.44 5.33
CA GLY A 40 20.48 8.29 6.46
C GLY A 40 20.03 7.27 7.50
N THR A 41 18.86 6.64 7.33
CA THR A 41 18.39 5.56 8.18
C THR A 41 18.34 4.24 7.43
N TYR A 42 18.20 3.14 8.13
CA TYR A 42 18.13 1.80 7.54
C TYR A 42 17.04 0.96 8.19
N VAL A 43 16.26 0.27 7.36
CA VAL A 43 15.26 -0.73 7.79
C VAL A 43 15.38 -1.96 6.92
N LYS A 44 15.74 -3.08 7.52
CA LYS A 44 15.70 -4.37 6.86
C LYS A 44 14.32 -4.98 6.98
N GLU A 45 13.63 -5.12 5.84
CA GLU A 45 12.34 -5.78 5.77
C GLU A 45 12.50 -7.27 5.41
N ALA A 46 11.82 -8.16 6.14
CA ALA A 46 11.67 -9.55 5.74
C ALA A 46 10.47 -9.68 4.81
N ASN A 47 10.71 -9.92 3.53
CA ASN A 47 9.65 -10.21 2.57
C ASN A 47 9.81 -11.63 2.04
N VAL A 48 8.87 -12.51 2.40
CA VAL A 48 8.91 -13.94 2.03
C VAL A 48 8.72 -14.16 0.52
N LEU A 49 8.02 -13.26 -0.15
CA LEU A 49 7.70 -13.37 -1.59
C LEU A 49 8.78 -12.76 -2.49
N LEU A 50 9.54 -11.78 -1.97
CA LEU A 50 10.53 -11.00 -2.73
C LEU A 50 11.90 -11.05 -2.04
N ARG A 51 12.31 -12.24 -1.60
CA ARG A 51 13.47 -12.49 -0.72
C ARG A 51 14.75 -11.75 -1.09
N ASN A 52 14.98 -11.47 -2.37
CA ASN A 52 16.29 -11.01 -2.84
C ASN A 52 16.29 -9.54 -3.29
N LYS A 53 15.18 -8.82 -3.16
CA LYS A 53 15.08 -7.50 -3.80
C LYS A 53 14.57 -6.37 -2.92
N CYS A 54 14.09 -6.70 -1.72
CA CYS A 54 13.83 -5.71 -0.68
C CYS A 54 15.08 -5.43 0.16
N ASP A 55 16.12 -6.25 0.04
CA ASP A 55 17.44 -5.96 0.59
C ASP A 55 18.18 -5.07 -0.40
N TYR A 56 17.98 -3.80 -0.30
CA TYR A 56 18.78 -2.81 -0.97
C TYR A 56 20.21 -2.83 -0.38
N ASP A 57 21.14 -2.28 -1.10
CA ASP A 57 22.60 -2.36 -0.86
C ASP A 57 23.11 -1.44 0.26
N GLY A 58 22.29 -1.10 1.23
CA GLY A 58 22.66 -0.22 2.36
C GLY A 58 22.82 1.24 1.97
N LYS A 59 22.18 1.66 0.87
CA LYS A 59 22.14 3.04 0.43
C LYS A 59 20.82 3.72 0.82
N ASP A 60 20.65 4.96 0.46
CA ASP A 60 19.50 5.83 0.77
C ASP A 60 18.11 5.25 0.51
N SER A 61 18.02 4.13 -0.22
CA SER A 61 16.76 3.48 -0.55
C SER A 61 16.18 2.55 0.52
N ASP A 62 16.89 2.36 1.64
CA ASP A 62 16.55 1.38 2.70
C ASP A 62 15.99 2.05 3.96
N GLY A 63 15.84 3.36 3.97
CA GLY A 63 15.49 4.13 5.16
C GLY A 63 14.11 3.82 5.75
N LEU A 64 13.88 4.31 6.96
CA LEU A 64 12.55 4.37 7.56
C LEU A 64 11.53 4.89 6.55
N PHE A 65 10.34 4.34 6.53
CA PHE A 65 9.40 4.62 5.46
C PHE A 65 7.97 4.81 5.93
N ILE A 66 7.23 5.53 5.09
CA ILE A 66 5.78 5.62 5.13
C ILE A 66 5.24 4.97 3.85
N ASP A 67 4.31 4.03 4.02
CA ASP A 67 3.59 3.41 2.92
C ASP A 67 2.42 4.29 2.46
N VAL A 68 2.30 4.46 1.15
CA VAL A 68 1.19 5.20 0.54
C VAL A 68 0.30 4.23 -0.23
N PHE A 69 -0.90 4.02 0.28
CA PHE A 69 -1.94 3.21 -0.37
C PHE A 69 -2.92 4.11 -1.11
N VAL A 70 -3.32 3.70 -2.30
CA VAL A 70 -4.31 4.41 -3.10
C VAL A 70 -5.68 3.78 -2.87
N PHE A 71 -6.61 4.58 -2.40
CA PHE A 71 -8.03 4.21 -2.35
C PHE A 71 -8.73 4.68 -3.62
N ASP A 72 -9.58 3.83 -4.16
CA ASP A 72 -10.45 4.15 -5.28
C ASP A 72 -11.87 3.64 -5.02
N TYR A 73 -12.82 4.07 -5.83
CA TYR A 73 -14.19 3.58 -5.73
C TYR A 73 -14.26 2.08 -6.03
N CYS A 74 -15.02 1.36 -5.25
CA CYS A 74 -15.18 -0.09 -5.40
C CYS A 74 -16.64 -0.52 -5.20
N SER A 75 -16.97 -1.71 -5.67
CA SER A 75 -18.24 -2.37 -5.38
C SER A 75 -18.16 -3.06 -4.01
N ASN A 76 -19.29 -3.21 -3.35
CA ASN A 76 -19.45 -4.14 -2.22
C ASN A 76 -20.11 -5.46 -2.68
N ASN A 77 -20.05 -5.74 -3.99
CA ASN A 77 -20.60 -6.96 -4.57
C ASN A 77 -19.44 -7.81 -5.14
N TYR A 78 -19.21 -8.96 -4.54
CA TYR A 78 -18.15 -9.87 -4.94
C TYR A 78 -18.24 -10.31 -6.42
N LEU A 79 -19.47 -10.49 -6.95
CA LEU A 79 -19.65 -10.87 -8.36
C LEU A 79 -19.19 -9.78 -9.34
N VAL A 80 -19.29 -8.51 -8.94
CA VAL A 80 -18.79 -7.39 -9.73
C VAL A 80 -17.27 -7.33 -9.67
N ASP A 81 -16.69 -7.66 -8.51
CA ASP A 81 -15.25 -7.63 -8.29
C ASP A 81 -14.53 -8.81 -8.94
N LEU A 82 -15.20 -9.97 -9.00
CA LEU A 82 -14.59 -11.24 -9.37
C LEU A 82 -13.80 -11.22 -10.70
N PRO A 83 -14.30 -10.66 -11.81
CA PRO A 83 -13.55 -10.62 -13.07
C PRO A 83 -12.21 -9.86 -12.93
N PHE A 84 -12.23 -8.72 -12.24
CA PHE A 84 -11.03 -7.89 -12.02
C PHE A 84 -10.03 -8.58 -11.10
N ARG A 85 -10.53 -9.24 -10.05
CA ARG A 85 -9.68 -10.02 -9.14
C ARG A 85 -9.03 -11.20 -9.84
N LEU A 86 -9.78 -11.96 -10.62
CA LEU A 86 -9.24 -13.10 -11.37
C LEU A 86 -8.16 -12.66 -12.35
N PHE A 87 -8.38 -11.55 -13.06
CA PHE A 87 -7.36 -10.97 -13.94
C PHE A 87 -6.10 -10.62 -13.16
N ASN A 88 -6.21 -9.88 -12.07
CA ASN A 88 -5.07 -9.50 -11.24
C ASN A 88 -4.39 -10.73 -10.60
N TYR A 89 -5.15 -11.72 -10.13
CA TYR A 89 -4.60 -12.98 -9.63
C TYR A 89 -3.80 -13.74 -10.69
N SER A 90 -4.23 -13.71 -11.94
CA SER A 90 -3.50 -14.38 -13.03
C SER A 90 -2.16 -13.71 -13.35
N LEU A 91 -2.05 -12.40 -13.15
CA LEU A 91 -0.80 -11.64 -13.36
C LEU A 91 0.22 -11.83 -12.24
N MET A 92 -0.24 -12.01 -11.01
CA MET A 92 0.63 -11.99 -9.83
C MET A 92 1.73 -13.07 -9.83
N PRO A 93 1.46 -14.36 -10.08
CA PRO A 93 2.51 -15.38 -10.11
C PRO A 93 3.58 -15.07 -11.16
N LEU A 94 3.16 -14.55 -12.32
CA LEU A 94 4.06 -14.20 -13.41
C LEU A 94 4.94 -13.00 -13.02
N MET A 95 4.36 -11.98 -12.40
CA MET A 95 5.11 -10.83 -11.91
C MET A 95 6.13 -11.22 -10.84
N ILE A 96 5.72 -12.04 -9.88
CA ILE A 96 6.59 -12.54 -8.80
C ILE A 96 7.71 -13.40 -9.39
N GLY A 97 7.41 -14.29 -10.31
CA GLY A 97 8.40 -15.13 -10.97
C GLY A 97 9.47 -14.33 -11.69
N LEU A 98 9.07 -13.32 -12.49
CA LEU A 98 9.99 -12.43 -13.18
C LEU A 98 10.82 -11.59 -12.21
N ASP A 99 10.20 -11.04 -11.17
CA ASP A 99 10.91 -10.29 -10.13
C ASP A 99 11.98 -11.16 -9.44
N ASN A 100 11.68 -12.42 -9.16
CA ASN A 100 12.62 -13.34 -8.51
C ASN A 100 13.85 -13.67 -9.37
N VAL A 101 13.73 -13.63 -10.70
CA VAL A 101 14.87 -13.83 -11.62
C VAL A 101 15.53 -12.52 -12.06
N GLY A 102 15.21 -11.41 -11.45
CA GLY A 102 15.88 -10.12 -11.71
C GLY A 102 15.23 -9.25 -12.77
N VAL A 103 14.11 -9.65 -13.33
CA VAL A 103 13.40 -8.90 -14.37
C VAL A 103 12.26 -8.11 -13.75
N ASN A 104 12.30 -6.76 -13.86
CA ASN A 104 11.17 -5.94 -13.43
C ASN A 104 10.05 -5.97 -14.48
N PRO A 105 8.90 -6.60 -14.21
CA PRO A 105 7.82 -6.79 -15.17
C PRO A 105 6.92 -5.55 -15.30
N VAL A 106 7.50 -4.41 -15.65
CA VAL A 106 6.78 -3.11 -15.74
C VAL A 106 5.51 -3.19 -16.59
N PRO A 107 5.46 -3.86 -17.75
CA PRO A 107 4.21 -3.98 -18.52
C PRO A 107 3.10 -4.69 -17.77
N LEU A 108 3.41 -5.78 -17.05
CA LEU A 108 2.42 -6.53 -16.26
C LEU A 108 1.94 -5.71 -15.06
N LYS A 109 2.84 -5.00 -14.38
CA LYS A 109 2.50 -4.07 -13.30
C LYS A 109 1.58 -2.96 -13.79
N LYS A 110 1.84 -2.42 -14.98
CA LYS A 110 0.94 -1.43 -15.61
C LYS A 110 -0.42 -2.03 -15.94
N ALA A 111 -0.48 -3.25 -16.47
CA ALA A 111 -1.74 -3.93 -16.73
C ALA A 111 -2.56 -4.12 -15.46
N PHE A 112 -1.92 -4.60 -14.38
CA PHE A 112 -2.53 -4.73 -13.05
C PHE A 112 -3.11 -3.40 -12.54
N LEU A 113 -2.33 -2.33 -12.59
CA LEU A 113 -2.79 -1.01 -12.14
C LEU A 113 -3.88 -0.41 -13.03
N ASN A 114 -3.84 -0.69 -14.34
CA ASN A 114 -4.86 -0.22 -15.25
C ASN A 114 -6.19 -0.95 -15.03
N ASP A 115 -6.14 -2.24 -14.70
CA ASP A 115 -7.32 -3.01 -14.28
C ASP A 115 -7.96 -2.39 -13.02
N ALA A 116 -7.16 -2.12 -11.99
CA ALA A 116 -7.63 -1.46 -10.77
C ALA A 116 -8.24 -0.06 -11.06
N LYS A 117 -7.61 0.74 -11.93
CA LYS A 117 -8.13 2.06 -12.34
C LYS A 117 -9.43 1.95 -13.13
N LEU A 118 -9.54 0.96 -14.02
CA LEU A 118 -10.76 0.71 -14.78
C LEU A 118 -11.91 0.33 -13.83
N TYR A 119 -11.65 -0.57 -12.90
CA TYR A 119 -12.60 -0.97 -11.88
C TYR A 119 -13.09 0.23 -11.06
N GLY A 120 -12.18 1.07 -10.53
CA GLY A 120 -12.54 2.28 -9.80
C GLY A 120 -13.38 3.25 -10.65
N LYS A 121 -13.02 3.42 -11.94
CA LYS A 121 -13.79 4.26 -12.87
C LYS A 121 -15.22 3.75 -13.10
N LEU A 122 -15.39 2.44 -13.24
CA LEU A 122 -16.72 1.82 -13.43
C LEU A 122 -17.58 1.95 -12.16
N ASN A 123 -16.94 1.95 -10.99
CA ASN A 123 -17.61 2.08 -9.69
C ASN A 123 -17.68 3.53 -9.15
N LYS A 124 -17.43 4.55 -9.95
CA LYS A 124 -17.34 5.96 -9.52
C LYS A 124 -18.55 6.50 -8.77
N LYS A 125 -19.72 5.88 -8.94
CA LYS A 125 -20.95 6.22 -8.22
C LYS A 125 -21.20 5.37 -6.96
N SER A 126 -20.27 4.50 -6.62
CA SER A 126 -20.39 3.65 -5.43
C SER A 126 -20.30 4.47 -4.15
N LYS A 127 -20.95 3.96 -3.12
CA LYS A 127 -20.80 4.46 -1.74
C LYS A 127 -19.60 3.84 -1.01
N TYR A 128 -18.80 3.04 -1.71
CA TYR A 128 -17.66 2.31 -1.15
C TYR A 128 -16.36 2.71 -1.82
N ILE A 129 -15.30 2.73 -1.03
CA ILE A 129 -13.92 2.95 -1.46
C ILE A 129 -13.02 1.90 -0.82
N GLY A 130 -11.89 1.60 -1.45
CA GLY A 130 -10.94 0.64 -0.91
C GLY A 130 -9.71 0.46 -1.79
N PHE A 131 -8.81 -0.39 -1.34
CA PHE A 131 -7.59 -0.76 -2.08
C PHE A 131 -7.48 -2.28 -2.31
N ASP A 132 -8.56 -2.98 -2.16
CA ASP A 132 -8.61 -4.44 -2.12
C ASP A 132 -8.19 -5.12 -3.43
N LEU A 133 -8.46 -4.52 -4.59
CA LEU A 133 -7.97 -5.06 -5.87
C LEU A 133 -6.45 -5.00 -6.03
N THR A 134 -5.79 -4.07 -5.34
CA THR A 134 -4.34 -3.98 -5.30
C THR A 134 -3.73 -4.87 -4.21
N TRP A 135 -4.55 -5.41 -3.29
CA TRP A 135 -4.13 -6.29 -2.21
C TRP A 135 -4.73 -7.70 -2.36
N THR A 136 -4.53 -8.30 -3.51
CA THR A 136 -5.21 -9.51 -3.96
C THR A 136 -5.01 -10.75 -3.08
N PHE A 137 -3.93 -10.84 -2.31
CA PHE A 137 -3.65 -12.01 -1.48
C PHE A 137 -4.16 -11.92 -0.05
N LYS A 138 -4.69 -10.79 0.38
CA LYS A 138 -5.10 -10.61 1.76
C LYS A 138 -6.57 -10.93 1.96
N ASN A 139 -6.92 -12.16 2.07
CA ASN A 139 -8.24 -12.62 2.46
C ASN A 139 -9.41 -12.14 1.55
N PRO A 140 -9.78 -12.91 0.53
CA PRO A 140 -10.87 -12.57 -0.38
C PRO A 140 -12.24 -12.49 0.32
N THR A 141 -12.37 -13.00 1.56
CA THR A 141 -13.62 -12.95 2.33
C THR A 141 -13.73 -11.72 3.24
N LYS A 142 -12.65 -10.96 3.40
CA LYS A 142 -12.63 -9.72 4.20
C LYS A 142 -11.86 -8.63 3.45
N PRO A 143 -12.44 -8.09 2.39
CA PRO A 143 -11.80 -7.05 1.58
C PRO A 143 -11.63 -5.76 2.38
N PHE A 144 -10.60 -4.97 2.06
CA PHE A 144 -10.41 -3.62 2.59
C PHE A 144 -11.35 -2.64 1.87
N ILE A 145 -12.64 -2.78 2.14
CA ILE A 145 -13.70 -1.95 1.59
C ILE A 145 -14.32 -1.14 2.73
N PHE A 146 -14.38 0.17 2.54
CA PHE A 146 -14.89 1.14 3.49
C PHE A 146 -16.08 1.85 2.89
N LYS A 147 -17.02 2.29 3.71
CA LYS A 147 -18.01 3.24 3.24
C LYS A 147 -17.34 4.60 3.02
N TYR A 148 -17.72 5.28 1.95
CA TYR A 148 -17.20 6.61 1.66
C TYR A 148 -17.43 7.59 2.82
N GLU A 149 -18.60 7.52 3.45
CA GLU A 149 -18.99 8.36 4.58
C GLU A 149 -18.17 8.12 5.86
N ASP A 150 -17.61 6.91 6.04
CA ASP A 150 -16.75 6.59 7.18
C ASP A 150 -15.35 7.24 7.03
N ILE A 151 -14.96 7.55 5.79
CA ILE A 151 -13.65 8.14 5.48
C ILE A 151 -13.74 9.66 5.28
N TYR A 152 -14.78 10.13 4.59
CA TYR A 152 -14.91 11.53 4.21
C TYR A 152 -16.20 12.17 4.73
N PRO A 153 -16.14 13.50 5.05
CA PRO A 153 -14.96 14.35 5.05
C PRO A 153 -13.98 13.94 6.16
N THR A 154 -12.68 14.02 5.90
CA THR A 154 -11.67 13.75 6.92
C THR A 154 -11.78 14.79 8.05
N GLN A 155 -11.44 14.38 9.27
CA GLN A 155 -11.28 15.28 10.40
C GLN A 155 -9.81 15.43 10.77
N TYR A 156 -9.44 16.57 11.34
CA TYR A 156 -8.08 16.81 11.81
C TYR A 156 -7.98 16.55 13.29
N VAL A 157 -6.97 15.80 13.69
CA VAL A 157 -6.66 15.54 15.10
C VAL A 157 -5.25 16.01 15.40
N LYS A 158 -5.05 16.50 16.61
CA LYS A 158 -3.73 16.88 17.11
C LYS A 158 -2.84 15.64 17.18
N PHE A 159 -1.64 15.73 16.63
CA PHE A 159 -0.60 14.75 16.73
C PHE A 159 0.71 15.46 17.03
N GLU A 160 1.21 15.33 18.27
CA GLU A 160 2.37 16.06 18.77
C GLU A 160 2.25 17.57 18.56
N ASP A 161 3.09 18.16 17.71
CA ASP A 161 3.15 19.59 17.38
C ASP A 161 2.35 19.96 16.11
N THR A 162 1.69 18.99 15.49
CA THR A 162 0.95 19.19 14.24
C THR A 162 -0.49 18.68 14.34
N ALA A 163 -1.26 18.82 13.26
CA ALA A 163 -2.57 18.22 13.10
C ALA A 163 -2.60 17.37 11.83
N LEU A 164 -3.05 16.13 11.96
CA LEU A 164 -3.12 15.18 10.85
C LEU A 164 -4.57 14.86 10.49
N PRO A 165 -4.88 14.71 9.20
CA PRO A 165 -6.18 14.24 8.77
C PRO A 165 -6.34 12.75 9.07
N ILE A 166 -7.48 12.39 9.65
CA ILE A 166 -7.88 11.00 9.86
C ILE A 166 -9.26 10.74 9.23
N ALA A 167 -9.66 9.50 9.15
CA ALA A 167 -10.99 9.12 8.68
C ALA A 167 -12.09 9.82 9.49
N HIS A 168 -13.25 10.06 8.87
CA HIS A 168 -14.42 10.66 9.53
C HIS A 168 -14.86 9.84 10.73
N ASP A 169 -14.97 8.51 10.55
CA ASP A 169 -15.16 7.56 11.65
C ASP A 169 -13.91 6.67 11.81
N PRO A 170 -12.99 7.01 12.73
CA PRO A 170 -11.80 6.20 12.97
C PRO A 170 -12.12 4.79 13.48
N ASN A 171 -13.26 4.60 14.17
CA ASN A 171 -13.64 3.28 14.69
C ASN A 171 -14.08 2.36 13.55
N ALA A 172 -14.92 2.86 12.64
CA ALA A 172 -15.31 2.12 11.45
C ALA A 172 -14.08 1.77 10.60
N TYR A 173 -13.20 2.75 10.36
CA TYR A 173 -11.94 2.54 9.62
C TYR A 173 -11.08 1.45 10.26
N LEU A 174 -10.74 1.57 11.54
CA LEU A 174 -9.84 0.64 12.24
C LEU A 174 -10.45 -0.76 12.39
N THR A 175 -11.77 -0.85 12.50
CA THR A 175 -12.49 -2.14 12.53
C THR A 175 -12.30 -2.92 11.24
N VAL A 176 -12.32 -2.25 10.09
CA VAL A 176 -12.08 -2.87 8.79
C VAL A 176 -10.59 -3.07 8.52
N ALA A 177 -9.77 -2.05 8.78
CA ALA A 177 -8.36 -2.06 8.44
C ALA A 177 -7.53 -3.00 9.32
N ILE A 178 -7.90 -3.16 10.58
CA ILE A 178 -7.17 -3.99 11.55
C ILE A 178 -8.03 -5.19 11.96
N ALA A 179 -8.99 -4.97 12.83
CA ALA A 179 -9.94 -5.96 13.30
C ALA A 179 -11.00 -5.30 14.21
N PRO A 180 -12.15 -5.94 14.48
CA PRO A 180 -13.08 -5.48 15.50
C PRO A 180 -12.47 -5.31 16.91
N SER A 181 -11.40 -6.06 17.17
CA SER A 181 -10.66 -6.02 18.44
C SER A 181 -9.51 -5.01 18.47
N TRP A 182 -9.43 -4.06 17.54
CA TRP A 182 -8.28 -3.15 17.38
C TRP A 182 -7.90 -2.35 18.65
N ARG A 183 -8.84 -2.16 19.59
CA ARG A 183 -8.59 -1.51 20.88
C ARG A 183 -7.89 -2.41 21.91
N LYS A 184 -7.79 -3.72 21.64
CA LYS A 184 -7.12 -4.67 22.51
C LYS A 184 -5.72 -4.94 21.98
N LEU A 185 -4.73 -4.85 22.86
CA LEU A 185 -3.38 -5.28 22.50
C LEU A 185 -3.39 -6.77 22.18
N PRO A 186 -2.72 -7.19 21.11
CA PRO A 186 -2.54 -8.61 20.83
C PRO A 186 -1.74 -9.29 21.94
N PRO A 187 -1.80 -10.61 22.07
CA PRO A 187 -0.95 -11.35 23.00
C PRO A 187 0.53 -11.01 22.81
N ILE A 188 1.32 -10.99 23.88
CA ILE A 188 2.74 -10.57 23.86
C ILE A 188 3.54 -11.25 22.75
N LYS A 189 3.32 -12.55 22.53
CA LYS A 189 3.97 -13.32 21.47
C LYS A 189 3.63 -12.85 20.03
N GLU A 190 2.58 -12.08 19.87
CA GLU A 190 2.13 -11.53 18.57
C GLU A 190 2.53 -10.07 18.39
N GLN A 191 3.09 -9.42 19.43
CA GLN A 191 3.53 -8.03 19.37
C GLN A 191 4.90 -7.86 18.72
N ALA A 192 5.66 -8.94 18.54
CA ALA A 192 6.94 -8.88 17.86
C ALA A 192 6.78 -8.41 16.40
N PRO A 193 7.68 -7.56 15.89
CA PRO A 193 7.67 -7.13 14.51
C PRO A 193 7.77 -8.33 13.55
N LYS A 194 6.79 -8.48 12.66
CA LYS A 194 6.75 -9.64 11.73
C LYS A 194 7.52 -9.39 10.44
N HIS A 195 7.76 -8.12 10.11
CA HIS A 195 8.30 -7.71 8.81
C HIS A 195 9.59 -6.91 8.92
N ILE A 196 9.99 -6.51 10.10
CA ILE A 196 11.20 -5.72 10.33
C ILE A 196 12.21 -6.60 11.05
N VAL A 197 13.39 -6.74 10.45
CA VAL A 197 14.48 -7.61 10.94
C VAL A 197 15.55 -6.79 11.63
N ASP A 198 15.86 -5.60 11.11
CA ASP A 198 16.88 -4.71 11.65
C ASP A 198 16.51 -3.24 11.37
N ILE A 199 16.84 -2.36 12.29
CA ILE A 199 16.64 -0.91 12.18
C ILE A 199 17.91 -0.20 12.64
N ARG A 200 18.37 0.77 11.85
CA ARG A 200 19.45 1.69 12.21
C ARG A 200 18.98 3.12 11.95
N LEU A 201 19.11 3.96 12.94
CA LEU A 201 18.74 5.38 12.91
C LEU A 201 19.97 6.24 12.65
#